data_051148540fde9335aeb5aaffb28b4479
#
_entry.id   051148540fde9335aeb5aaffb28b4479
#
_cell.length_a   1.000
_cell.length_b   1.000
_cell.length_c   1.000
_cell.angle_alpha   90.00
_cell.angle_beta   90.00
_cell.angle_gamma   90.00
#
_symmetry.space_group_name_H-M   'P 1'
#
loop_
_entity.id
_entity.type
_entity.pdbx_description
1 polymer ?
#
loop_
_entity_poly.entity_id
_entity_poly.type
_entity_poly.pdbx_seq_one_letter_code
_entity_poly.pdbx_strand_id
1 'polypeptide(L)'
;MNYEITVNQLNKGDGNIRAFASVVFAESFRVSNIAVIENKEGQCFVSMPRYASSKDDSGYKDICHPITKEFREELYEGIMKAYEQVQQIEENRLQLKIRQVDQEKSQELKFNVKVTPFERDGSNIRGLARIYLEDCFVINNVSLLQGKNGLFVAMPSYKTKQTDEQGKSIYQDICFPVTKEFREKLYGAVRKSFEESKEKQKSGNGKEQPEPSAG
;
A
#
# COMPACT_ATOMS: atom_id res chain seq x y z
N MET A 1 14.41 4.92 7.60
CA MET A 1 12.99 5.05 8.06
C MET A 1 12.80 4.13 9.25
N ASN A 2 12.16 4.60 10.33
CA ASN A 2 11.85 3.74 11.48
C ASN A 2 10.63 2.87 11.19
N TYR A 3 10.65 1.61 11.61
CA TYR A 3 9.52 0.71 11.45
C TYR A 3 9.50 -0.44 12.46
N GLU A 4 8.33 -1.00 12.67
CA GLU A 4 8.08 -2.20 13.46
C GLU A 4 7.57 -3.31 12.55
N ILE A 5 8.18 -4.49 12.63
CA ILE A 5 7.75 -5.70 11.93
C ILE A 5 7.02 -6.60 12.92
N THR A 6 5.89 -7.14 12.51
CA THR A 6 5.17 -8.20 13.21
C THR A 6 5.03 -9.37 12.25
N VAL A 7 5.46 -10.57 12.67
CA VAL A 7 5.31 -11.82 11.88
C VAL A 7 4.37 -12.76 12.60
N ASN A 8 3.40 -13.29 11.86
CA ASN A 8 2.46 -14.31 12.31
C ASN A 8 2.72 -15.58 11.50
N GLN A 9 3.29 -16.59 12.14
CA GLN A 9 3.53 -17.88 11.52
C GLN A 9 2.21 -18.61 11.27
N LEU A 10 2.11 -19.30 10.15
CA LEU A 10 1.00 -20.19 9.84
C LEU A 10 1.39 -21.64 10.14
N ASN A 11 0.41 -22.43 10.59
CA ASN A 11 0.58 -23.88 10.64
C ASN A 11 0.83 -24.40 9.22
N LYS A 12 1.75 -25.38 9.09
CA LYS A 12 2.01 -26.01 7.79
C LYS A 12 0.72 -26.65 7.27
N GLY A 13 0.14 -26.02 6.25
CA GLY A 13 -0.98 -26.52 5.45
C GLY A 13 -0.50 -26.89 4.04
N ASP A 14 -1.43 -27.19 3.14
CA ASP A 14 -1.12 -27.59 1.75
C ASP A 14 -0.59 -26.45 0.87
N GLY A 15 -0.61 -25.21 1.37
CA GLY A 15 -0.12 -24.03 0.66
C GLY A 15 1.38 -23.78 0.83
N ASN A 16 1.92 -22.87 0.05
CA ASN A 16 3.32 -22.45 0.09
C ASN A 16 3.58 -21.20 0.97
N ILE A 17 2.54 -20.60 1.56
CA ILE A 17 2.67 -19.46 2.49
C ILE A 17 3.01 -20.02 3.87
N ARG A 18 4.09 -19.50 4.47
CA ARG A 18 4.59 -19.91 5.78
C ARG A 18 4.26 -18.93 6.90
N ALA A 19 4.15 -17.65 6.55
CA ALA A 19 3.79 -16.61 7.50
C ALA A 19 3.16 -15.40 6.78
N PHE A 20 2.43 -14.60 7.54
CA PHE A 20 2.10 -13.24 7.15
C PHE A 20 2.83 -12.25 8.06
N ALA A 21 3.40 -11.22 7.43
CA ALA A 21 4.00 -10.10 8.13
C ALA A 21 3.17 -8.83 7.95
N SER A 22 3.28 -7.94 8.92
CA SER A 22 2.86 -6.55 8.81
C SER A 22 3.98 -5.63 9.26
N VAL A 23 4.04 -4.44 8.67
CA VAL A 23 5.02 -3.41 8.97
C VAL A 23 4.30 -2.13 9.32
N VAL A 24 4.72 -1.46 10.39
CA VAL A 24 4.23 -0.15 10.80
C VAL A 24 5.37 0.85 10.67
N PHE A 25 5.27 1.77 9.73
CA PHE A 25 6.26 2.81 9.48
C PHE A 25 6.03 4.00 10.41
N ALA A 26 7.08 4.41 11.15
CA ALA A 26 7.12 5.56 12.05
C ALA A 26 5.84 5.68 12.91
N GLU A 27 5.33 4.56 13.41
CA GLU A 27 4.09 4.47 14.22
C GLU A 27 2.85 5.12 13.57
N SER A 28 2.93 5.43 12.27
CA SER A 28 1.93 6.24 11.55
C SER A 28 1.20 5.50 10.43
N PHE A 29 1.88 4.57 9.73
CA PHE A 29 1.30 3.90 8.57
C PHE A 29 1.58 2.40 8.58
N ARG A 30 0.53 1.59 8.47
CA ARG A 30 0.61 0.12 8.45
C ARG A 30 0.50 -0.43 7.03
N VAL A 31 1.32 -1.44 6.75
CA VAL A 31 1.20 -2.35 5.61
C VAL A 31 1.03 -3.76 6.15
N SER A 32 0.02 -4.47 5.69
CA SER A 32 -0.33 -5.84 6.10
C SER A 32 -0.29 -6.79 4.90
N ASN A 33 -0.49 -8.10 5.16
CA ASN A 33 -0.53 -9.14 4.13
C ASN A 33 0.77 -9.28 3.31
N ILE A 34 1.91 -8.96 3.91
CA ILE A 34 3.21 -9.31 3.35
C ILE A 34 3.40 -10.81 3.62
N ALA A 35 3.58 -11.60 2.58
CA ALA A 35 3.69 -13.06 2.73
C ALA A 35 5.16 -13.52 2.78
N VAL A 36 5.46 -14.48 3.66
CA VAL A 36 6.66 -15.30 3.56
C VAL A 36 6.27 -16.59 2.84
N ILE A 37 6.86 -16.81 1.67
CA ILE A 37 6.50 -17.90 0.75
C ILE A 37 7.68 -18.83 0.62
N GLU A 38 7.44 -20.13 0.68
CA GLU A 38 8.43 -21.17 0.41
C GLU A 38 8.32 -21.64 -1.05
N ASN A 39 9.43 -21.65 -1.77
CA ASN A 39 9.48 -22.17 -3.14
C ASN A 39 9.58 -23.71 -3.16
N LYS A 40 9.63 -24.29 -4.35
CA LYS A 40 9.71 -25.75 -4.54
C LYS A 40 11.03 -26.35 -4.03
N GLU A 41 12.07 -25.52 -3.89
CA GLU A 41 13.39 -25.91 -3.38
C GLU A 41 13.49 -25.76 -1.86
N GLY A 42 12.40 -25.37 -1.16
CA GLY A 42 12.37 -25.18 0.29
C GLY A 42 12.93 -23.84 0.76
N GLN A 43 13.21 -22.90 -0.16
CA GLN A 43 13.71 -21.58 0.18
C GLN A 43 12.56 -20.63 0.45
N CYS A 44 12.64 -19.87 1.55
CA CYS A 44 11.67 -18.85 1.88
C CYS A 44 12.08 -17.49 1.35
N PHE A 45 11.09 -16.72 0.89
CA PHE A 45 11.27 -15.34 0.41
C PHE A 45 10.06 -14.46 0.73
N VAL A 46 10.27 -13.15 0.74
CA VAL A 46 9.22 -12.16 1.01
C VAL A 46 8.48 -11.81 -0.28
N SER A 47 7.15 -11.82 -0.23
CA SER A 47 6.26 -11.35 -1.28
C SER A 47 5.39 -10.22 -0.77
N MET A 48 5.49 -9.05 -1.42
CA MET A 48 4.65 -7.90 -1.10
C MET A 48 3.18 -8.14 -1.51
N PRO A 49 2.21 -7.43 -0.90
CA PRO A 49 0.82 -7.53 -1.29
C PRO A 49 0.61 -7.17 -2.76
N ARG A 50 -0.10 -8.02 -3.49
CA ARG A 50 -0.32 -7.88 -4.94
C ARG A 50 -1.74 -8.26 -5.33
N TYR A 51 -2.18 -7.78 -6.49
CA TYR A 51 -3.46 -8.11 -7.08
C TYR A 51 -3.27 -8.68 -8.49
N ALA A 52 -4.24 -9.49 -8.93
CA ALA A 52 -4.24 -10.01 -10.30
C ALA A 52 -4.45 -8.88 -11.32
N SER A 53 -3.65 -8.86 -12.38
CA SER A 53 -3.71 -7.87 -13.46
C SER A 53 -3.58 -8.56 -14.80
N SER A 54 -4.62 -8.50 -15.61
CA SER A 54 -4.60 -9.04 -16.98
C SER A 54 -3.77 -8.22 -17.98
N LYS A 55 -3.28 -7.04 -17.55
CA LYS A 55 -2.48 -6.11 -18.38
C LYS A 55 -0.97 -6.25 -18.13
N ASP A 56 -0.57 -7.18 -17.30
CA ASP A 56 0.83 -7.38 -16.93
C ASP A 56 1.26 -8.79 -17.31
N ASP A 57 2.43 -8.95 -17.91
CA ASP A 57 2.97 -10.24 -18.35
C ASP A 57 3.16 -11.23 -17.19
N SER A 58 3.41 -10.72 -15.98
CA SER A 58 3.49 -11.53 -14.75
C SER A 58 2.12 -11.96 -14.21
N GLY A 59 1.02 -11.41 -14.73
CA GLY A 59 -0.34 -11.63 -14.23
C GLY A 59 -0.64 -10.97 -12.89
N TYR A 60 0.31 -10.26 -12.27
CA TYR A 60 0.17 -9.62 -10.94
C TYR A 60 0.85 -8.27 -10.89
N LYS A 61 0.29 -7.36 -10.06
CA LYS A 61 0.89 -6.06 -9.73
C LYS A 61 0.96 -5.85 -8.22
N ASP A 62 2.08 -5.31 -7.77
CA ASP A 62 2.24 -4.97 -6.37
C ASP A 62 1.34 -3.78 -5.99
N ILE A 63 0.62 -3.95 -4.88
CA ILE A 63 -0.16 -2.88 -4.24
C ILE A 63 0.78 -1.88 -3.60
N CYS A 64 1.82 -2.36 -2.94
CA CYS A 64 2.87 -1.54 -2.35
C CYS A 64 4.19 -2.31 -2.33
N HIS A 65 5.31 -1.59 -2.43
CA HIS A 65 6.64 -2.20 -2.43
C HIS A 65 7.76 -1.17 -2.16
N PRO A 66 8.94 -1.61 -1.69
CA PRO A 66 10.14 -0.77 -1.65
C PRO A 66 10.60 -0.41 -3.06
N ILE A 67 10.97 0.87 -3.28
CA ILE A 67 11.40 1.38 -4.58
C ILE A 67 12.91 1.63 -4.67
N THR A 68 13.63 1.60 -3.55
CA THR A 68 15.10 1.61 -3.53
C THR A 68 15.62 0.21 -3.21
N LYS A 69 16.81 -0.12 -3.74
CA LYS A 69 17.45 -1.42 -3.52
C LYS A 69 17.80 -1.60 -2.05
N GLU A 70 18.40 -0.57 -1.46
CA GLU A 70 18.89 -0.56 -0.08
C GLU A 70 17.73 -0.81 0.90
N PHE A 71 16.63 -0.10 0.74
CA PHE A 71 15.47 -0.27 1.62
C PHE A 71 14.76 -1.61 1.39
N ARG A 72 14.77 -2.12 0.16
CA ARG A 72 14.23 -3.46 -0.14
C ARG A 72 15.00 -4.55 0.57
N GLU A 73 16.33 -4.51 0.48
CA GLU A 73 17.21 -5.47 1.14
C GLU A 73 17.05 -5.40 2.65
N GLU A 74 17.09 -4.21 3.25
CA GLU A 74 16.91 -3.97 4.67
C GLU A 74 15.57 -4.52 5.19
N LEU A 75 14.46 -4.18 4.50
CA LEU A 75 13.11 -4.58 4.91
C LEU A 75 12.91 -6.10 4.79
N TYR A 76 13.35 -6.69 3.67
CA TYR A 76 13.17 -8.11 3.42
C TYR A 76 14.02 -8.96 4.35
N GLU A 77 15.27 -8.58 4.61
CA GLU A 77 16.10 -9.21 5.65
C GLU A 77 15.46 -9.10 7.03
N GLY A 78 14.93 -7.92 7.40
CA GLY A 78 14.24 -7.72 8.67
C GLY A 78 13.04 -8.66 8.83
N ILE A 79 12.22 -8.83 7.79
CA ILE A 79 11.08 -9.75 7.79
C ILE A 79 11.54 -11.21 7.89
N MET A 80 12.58 -11.60 7.15
CA MET A 80 13.11 -12.97 7.19
C MET A 80 13.72 -13.30 8.55
N LYS A 81 14.50 -12.38 9.14
CA LYS A 81 15.04 -12.55 10.50
C LYS A 81 13.92 -12.70 11.55
N ALA A 82 12.86 -11.90 11.44
CA ALA A 82 11.69 -12.01 12.30
C ALA A 82 11.01 -13.38 12.15
N TYR A 83 10.88 -13.88 10.92
CA TYR A 83 10.30 -15.19 10.63
C TYR A 83 11.16 -16.34 11.22
N GLU A 84 12.47 -16.31 11.03
CA GLU A 84 13.40 -17.31 11.59
C GLU A 84 13.36 -17.34 13.12
N GLN A 85 13.27 -16.19 13.77
CA GLN A 85 13.14 -16.09 15.22
C GLN A 85 11.83 -16.68 15.74
N VAL A 86 10.70 -16.44 15.03
CA VAL A 86 9.41 -17.06 15.39
C VAL A 86 9.49 -18.58 15.32
N GLN A 87 10.20 -19.14 14.34
CA GLN A 87 10.38 -20.60 14.20
C GLN A 87 11.18 -21.23 15.35
N GLN A 88 12.07 -20.46 16.00
CA GLN A 88 12.92 -20.95 17.10
C GLN A 88 12.23 -20.90 18.46
N ILE A 89 11.08 -20.22 18.57
CA ILE A 89 10.33 -20.11 19.81
C ILE A 89 9.41 -21.34 19.94
N GLU A 90 9.83 -22.32 20.75
CA GLU A 90 9.13 -23.60 20.95
C GLU A 90 7.77 -23.49 21.67
N GLU A 91 7.46 -22.39 22.29
CA GLU A 91 6.20 -22.18 23.03
C GLU A 91 5.25 -21.27 22.26
N ASN A 92 4.14 -21.80 21.71
CA ASN A 92 2.84 -21.18 21.39
C ASN A 92 2.77 -19.65 21.08
N ARG A 93 3.87 -18.97 20.87
CA ARG A 93 3.93 -17.58 20.40
C ARG A 93 4.05 -17.56 18.89
N LEU A 94 2.94 -17.64 18.22
CA LEU A 94 2.83 -17.50 16.77
C LEU A 94 3.14 -16.09 16.24
N GLN A 95 3.53 -15.17 17.14
CA GLN A 95 3.75 -13.76 16.80
C GLN A 95 5.03 -13.21 17.42
N LEU A 96 5.86 -12.58 16.61
CA LEU A 96 7.03 -11.83 17.04
C LEU A 96 6.96 -10.38 16.53
N LYS A 97 7.34 -9.43 17.39
CA LYS A 97 7.48 -8.01 17.03
C LYS A 97 8.95 -7.62 17.07
N ILE A 98 9.48 -7.15 15.95
CA ILE A 98 10.80 -6.57 15.86
C ILE A 98 10.68 -5.09 15.49
N ARG A 99 11.37 -4.24 16.26
CA ARG A 99 11.41 -2.81 16.02
C ARG A 99 12.77 -2.40 15.47
N GLN A 100 12.78 -1.81 14.28
CA GLN A 100 13.95 -1.16 13.70
C GLN A 100 13.85 0.35 13.97
N VAL A 101 14.67 0.86 14.87
CA VAL A 101 14.69 2.27 15.26
C VAL A 101 16.05 2.86 14.91
N ASP A 102 16.05 3.86 14.05
CA ASP A 102 17.21 4.70 13.78
C ASP A 102 17.07 5.98 14.60
N GLN A 103 17.91 6.13 15.63
CA GLN A 103 17.83 7.25 16.57
C GLN A 103 18.11 8.62 15.93
N GLU A 104 18.75 8.65 14.77
CA GLU A 104 19.07 9.88 14.05
C GLU A 104 17.96 10.34 13.10
N LYS A 105 16.98 9.50 12.79
CA LYS A 105 15.88 9.84 11.88
C LYS A 105 14.67 10.37 12.62
N SER A 106 14.07 11.41 12.04
CA SER A 106 12.81 12.00 12.50
C SER A 106 11.76 10.93 12.77
N GLN A 107 11.00 11.06 13.86
CA GLN A 107 9.86 10.20 14.16
C GLN A 107 8.67 10.46 13.21
N GLU A 108 8.64 11.62 12.55
CA GLU A 108 7.57 11.99 11.64
C GLU A 108 7.78 11.36 10.25
N LEU A 109 6.83 10.55 9.81
CA LEU A 109 6.83 9.91 8.49
C LEU A 109 6.60 10.95 7.38
N LYS A 110 7.61 11.18 6.55
CA LYS A 110 7.49 12.05 5.38
C LYS A 110 6.85 11.29 4.23
N PHE A 111 6.05 12.00 3.44
CA PHE A 111 5.41 11.42 2.27
C PHE A 111 5.20 12.44 1.15
N ASN A 112 5.14 11.92 -0.07
CA ASN A 112 4.75 12.63 -1.28
C ASN A 112 3.55 11.93 -1.93
N VAL A 113 2.68 12.69 -2.62
CA VAL A 113 1.49 12.16 -3.27
C VAL A 113 1.46 12.59 -4.72
N LYS A 114 1.17 11.65 -5.63
CA LYS A 114 0.86 11.94 -7.04
C LYS A 114 -0.53 11.42 -7.34
N VAL A 115 -1.42 12.29 -7.84
CA VAL A 115 -2.78 11.92 -8.22
C VAL A 115 -2.97 12.14 -9.70
N THR A 116 -3.53 11.13 -10.36
CA THR A 116 -4.00 11.22 -11.74
C THR A 116 -5.52 11.25 -11.72
N PRO A 117 -6.16 12.32 -12.20
CA PRO A 117 -7.61 12.36 -12.39
C PRO A 117 -8.06 11.21 -13.28
N PHE A 118 -9.20 10.63 -12.96
CA PHE A 118 -9.76 9.49 -13.66
C PHE A 118 -11.26 9.70 -13.85
N GLU A 119 -11.70 9.66 -15.10
CA GLU A 119 -13.10 9.76 -15.44
C GLU A 119 -13.49 8.55 -16.30
N ARG A 120 -14.50 7.84 -15.85
CA ARG A 120 -15.09 6.70 -16.59
C ARG A 120 -16.58 6.66 -16.27
N ASP A 121 -17.38 6.53 -17.33
CA ASP A 121 -18.84 6.42 -17.21
C ASP A 121 -19.23 5.26 -16.32
N GLY A 122 -20.21 5.50 -15.43
CA GLY A 122 -20.68 4.51 -14.47
C GLY A 122 -19.74 4.23 -13.29
N SER A 123 -18.56 4.86 -13.22
CA SER A 123 -17.62 4.73 -12.09
C SER A 123 -17.76 5.90 -11.12
N ASN A 124 -17.64 5.60 -9.82
CA ASN A 124 -17.52 6.62 -8.77
C ASN A 124 -16.06 7.01 -8.48
N ILE A 125 -15.08 6.39 -9.15
CA ILE A 125 -13.67 6.77 -9.06
C ILE A 125 -13.47 8.11 -9.78
N ARG A 126 -12.83 9.07 -9.10
CA ARG A 126 -12.49 10.39 -9.66
C ARG A 126 -10.99 10.60 -9.80
N GLY A 127 -10.18 9.80 -9.12
CA GLY A 127 -8.74 9.87 -9.22
C GLY A 127 -8.07 8.62 -8.69
N LEU A 128 -6.86 8.37 -9.18
CA LEU A 128 -5.97 7.31 -8.71
C LEU A 128 -4.70 7.96 -8.16
N ALA A 129 -4.36 7.64 -6.92
CA ALA A 129 -3.20 8.19 -6.25
C ALA A 129 -2.11 7.14 -6.04
N ARG A 130 -0.86 7.63 -6.04
CA ARG A 130 0.31 6.94 -5.51
C ARG A 130 0.86 7.73 -4.35
N ILE A 131 1.18 7.04 -3.27
CA ILE A 131 1.79 7.62 -2.06
C ILE A 131 3.22 7.08 -1.97
N TYR A 132 4.18 7.98 -1.81
CA TYR A 132 5.59 7.66 -1.63
C TYR A 132 5.95 7.99 -0.19
N LEU A 133 6.43 7.01 0.58
CA LEU A 133 6.90 7.17 1.95
C LEU A 133 8.42 7.26 1.93
N GLU A 134 8.99 8.32 2.52
CA GLU A 134 10.45 8.57 2.63
C GLU A 134 11.21 8.36 1.30
N ASP A 135 10.54 8.57 0.15
CA ASP A 135 11.06 8.31 -1.19
C ASP A 135 11.69 6.91 -1.41
N CYS A 136 11.40 5.96 -0.52
CA CYS A 136 11.91 4.59 -0.58
C CYS A 136 10.84 3.50 -0.62
N PHE A 137 9.55 3.85 -0.39
CA PHE A 137 8.44 2.91 -0.43
C PHE A 137 7.22 3.52 -1.13
N VAL A 138 6.53 2.77 -1.99
CA VAL A 138 5.37 3.24 -2.73
C VAL A 138 4.11 2.45 -2.39
N ILE A 139 2.99 3.15 -2.28
CA ILE A 139 1.64 2.58 -2.23
C ILE A 139 0.91 2.98 -3.51
N ASN A 140 0.45 2.00 -4.28
CA ASN A 140 -0.32 2.16 -5.50
C ASN A 140 -1.82 1.98 -5.22
N ASN A 141 -2.65 2.27 -6.21
CA ASN A 141 -4.09 1.99 -6.21
C ASN A 141 -4.88 2.62 -5.06
N VAL A 142 -4.41 3.75 -4.53
CA VAL A 142 -5.21 4.59 -3.64
C VAL A 142 -6.23 5.33 -4.49
N SER A 143 -7.52 5.21 -4.18
CA SER A 143 -8.60 5.75 -5.00
C SER A 143 -9.24 6.96 -4.34
N LEU A 144 -9.54 8.00 -5.13
CA LEU A 144 -10.48 9.04 -4.76
C LEU A 144 -11.85 8.67 -5.32
N LEU A 145 -12.82 8.55 -4.43
CA LEU A 145 -14.18 8.14 -4.76
C LEU A 145 -15.16 9.26 -4.50
N GLN A 146 -16.15 9.40 -5.39
CA GLN A 146 -17.30 10.27 -5.18
C GLN A 146 -18.37 9.53 -4.37
N GLY A 147 -18.56 9.93 -3.14
CA GLY A 147 -19.66 9.44 -2.29
C GLY A 147 -20.81 10.43 -2.21
N LYS A 148 -21.83 10.08 -1.42
CA LYS A 148 -23.00 10.92 -1.17
C LYS A 148 -22.63 12.27 -0.49
N ASN A 149 -21.61 12.23 0.38
CA ASN A 149 -21.17 13.38 1.18
C ASN A 149 -19.89 14.05 0.61
N GLY A 150 -19.55 13.80 -0.65
CA GLY A 150 -18.36 14.37 -1.30
C GLY A 150 -17.26 13.36 -1.57
N LEU A 151 -16.07 13.87 -1.91
CA LEU A 151 -14.91 13.05 -2.23
C LEU A 151 -14.26 12.45 -0.97
N PHE A 152 -13.97 11.16 -1.02
CA PHE A 152 -13.23 10.48 0.03
C PHE A 152 -12.10 9.62 -0.54
N VAL A 153 -11.08 9.36 0.29
CA VAL A 153 -9.92 8.53 -0.06
C VAL A 153 -10.18 7.10 0.41
N ALA A 154 -10.04 6.15 -0.51
CA ALA A 154 -10.12 4.71 -0.22
C ALA A 154 -8.73 4.08 -0.40
N MET A 155 -8.24 3.44 0.66
CA MET A 155 -7.00 2.69 0.63
C MET A 155 -7.20 1.34 -0.08
N PRO A 156 -6.14 0.72 -0.61
CA PRO A 156 -6.22 -0.62 -1.17
C PRO A 156 -6.71 -1.63 -0.14
N SER A 157 -7.73 -2.40 -0.51
CA SER A 157 -8.36 -3.39 0.37
C SER A 157 -8.60 -4.71 -0.37
N TYR A 158 -8.81 -5.78 0.37
CA TYR A 158 -9.22 -7.07 -0.17
C TYR A 158 -10.52 -7.55 0.46
N LYS A 159 -11.27 -8.34 -0.29
CA LYS A 159 -12.48 -8.99 0.19
C LYS A 159 -12.09 -10.15 1.11
N THR A 160 -12.58 -10.13 2.34
CA THR A 160 -12.41 -11.24 3.28
C THR A 160 -13.33 -12.41 2.92
N LYS A 161 -13.12 -13.57 3.55
CA LYS A 161 -14.04 -14.71 3.47
C LYS A 161 -15.31 -14.52 4.31
N GLN A 162 -15.33 -13.50 5.17
CA GLN A 162 -16.43 -13.21 6.09
C GLN A 162 -17.45 -12.29 5.43
N THR A 163 -18.69 -12.42 5.87
CA THR A 163 -19.79 -11.51 5.54
C THR A 163 -20.31 -10.86 6.81
N ASP A 164 -20.93 -9.69 6.67
CA ASP A 164 -21.64 -9.05 7.78
C ASP A 164 -22.96 -9.77 8.08
N GLU A 165 -23.68 -9.30 9.10
CA GLU A 165 -24.99 -9.85 9.50
C GLU A 165 -26.07 -9.76 8.40
N GLN A 166 -25.85 -8.92 7.38
CA GLN A 166 -26.73 -8.74 6.23
C GLN A 166 -26.26 -9.54 4.99
N GLY A 167 -25.23 -10.40 5.13
CA GLY A 167 -24.67 -11.19 4.05
C GLY A 167 -23.78 -10.41 3.07
N LYS A 168 -23.42 -9.15 3.38
CA LYS A 168 -22.53 -8.34 2.54
C LYS A 168 -21.07 -8.70 2.80
N SER A 169 -20.28 -8.63 1.75
CA SER A 169 -18.83 -8.88 1.84
C SER A 169 -18.14 -7.86 2.72
N ILE A 170 -17.31 -8.34 3.64
CA ILE A 170 -16.43 -7.49 4.46
C ILE A 170 -15.12 -7.30 3.73
N TYR A 171 -14.63 -6.05 3.68
CA TYR A 171 -13.36 -5.67 3.11
C TYR A 171 -12.40 -5.25 4.22
N GLN A 172 -11.13 -5.57 4.06
CA GLN A 172 -10.07 -5.18 4.98
C GLN A 172 -8.96 -4.44 4.22
N ASP A 173 -8.56 -3.30 4.76
CA ASP A 173 -7.46 -2.51 4.18
C ASP A 173 -6.13 -3.27 4.28
N ILE A 174 -5.39 -3.27 3.18
CA ILE A 174 -4.05 -3.86 3.10
C ILE A 174 -3.02 -2.91 3.69
N CYS A 175 -3.18 -1.62 3.42
CA CYS A 175 -2.33 -0.58 3.97
C CYS A 175 -3.17 0.64 4.35
N PHE A 176 -2.86 1.26 5.48
CA PHE A 176 -3.65 2.38 6.02
C PHE A 176 -2.91 3.19 7.08
N PRO A 177 -3.24 4.49 7.25
CA PRO A 177 -2.75 5.30 8.36
C PRO A 177 -3.33 4.81 9.68
N VAL A 178 -2.47 4.62 10.71
CA VAL A 178 -2.87 4.09 12.01
C VAL A 178 -3.24 5.18 13.02
N THR A 179 -2.76 6.42 12.82
CA THR A 179 -3.14 7.55 13.66
C THR A 179 -4.13 8.47 12.94
N LYS A 180 -4.97 9.16 13.71
CA LYS A 180 -5.94 10.12 13.18
C LYS A 180 -5.22 11.30 12.52
N GLU A 181 -4.20 11.83 13.17
CA GLU A 181 -3.41 12.97 12.71
C GLU A 181 -2.76 12.67 11.34
N PHE A 182 -2.10 11.53 11.23
CA PHE A 182 -1.46 11.14 9.96
C PHE A 182 -2.50 10.87 8.87
N ARG A 183 -3.65 10.28 9.22
CA ARG A 183 -4.76 10.06 8.27
C ARG A 183 -5.30 11.38 7.72
N GLU A 184 -5.56 12.37 8.57
CA GLU A 184 -6.07 13.67 8.16
C GLU A 184 -5.06 14.39 7.26
N LYS A 185 -3.78 14.38 7.64
CA LYS A 185 -2.66 14.96 6.86
C LYS A 185 -2.53 14.29 5.49
N LEU A 186 -2.49 12.96 5.45
CA LEU A 186 -2.34 12.19 4.21
C LEU A 186 -3.54 12.37 3.28
N TYR A 187 -4.76 12.21 3.79
CA TYR A 187 -5.98 12.33 2.97
C TYR A 187 -6.22 13.76 2.51
N GLY A 188 -5.83 14.75 3.32
CA GLY A 188 -5.80 16.16 2.91
C GLY A 188 -4.86 16.41 1.74
N ALA A 189 -3.64 15.86 1.79
CA ALA A 189 -2.66 15.96 0.72
C ALA A 189 -3.12 15.26 -0.58
N VAL A 190 -3.77 14.09 -0.48
CA VAL A 190 -4.34 13.39 -1.64
C VAL A 190 -5.41 14.24 -2.32
N ARG A 191 -6.36 14.83 -1.55
CA ARG A 191 -7.40 15.71 -2.10
C ARG A 191 -6.81 16.96 -2.74
N LYS A 192 -5.86 17.61 -2.07
CA LYS A 192 -5.17 18.80 -2.61
C LYS A 192 -4.46 18.49 -3.94
N SER A 193 -3.69 17.40 -3.99
CA SER A 193 -2.99 16.97 -5.22
C SER A 193 -3.96 16.64 -6.36
N PHE A 194 -5.16 16.14 -6.05
CA PHE A 194 -6.20 15.91 -7.04
C PHE A 194 -6.72 17.22 -7.64
N GLU A 195 -7.05 18.23 -6.82
CA GLU A 195 -7.54 19.53 -7.30
C GLU A 195 -6.47 20.23 -8.16
N GLU A 196 -5.21 20.26 -7.71
CA GLU A 196 -4.10 20.80 -8.48
C GLU A 196 -3.92 20.10 -9.85
N SER A 197 -4.13 18.78 -9.90
CA SER A 197 -4.02 18.01 -11.15
C SER A 197 -5.17 18.31 -12.11
N LYS A 198 -6.38 18.56 -11.59
CA LYS A 198 -7.53 18.98 -12.39
C LYS A 198 -7.34 20.37 -12.99
N GLU A 199 -6.80 21.32 -12.21
CA GLU A 199 -6.51 22.67 -12.68
C GLU A 199 -5.48 22.67 -13.82
N LYS A 200 -4.41 21.86 -13.69
CA LYS A 200 -3.40 21.70 -14.74
C LYS A 200 -3.98 21.11 -16.03
N GLN A 201 -4.91 20.17 -15.95
CA GLN A 201 -5.59 19.63 -17.14
C GLN A 201 -6.48 20.66 -17.82
N LYS A 202 -7.19 21.50 -17.08
CA LYS A 202 -8.01 22.58 -17.62
C LYS A 202 -7.18 23.64 -18.33
N SER A 203 -6.03 24.03 -17.75
CA SER A 203 -5.13 25.03 -18.35
C SER A 203 -4.31 24.49 -19.53
N GLY A 204 -4.09 23.18 -19.63
CA GLY A 204 -3.42 22.54 -20.76
C GLY A 204 -4.29 22.37 -21.99
N ASN A 205 -5.59 22.18 -21.85
CA ASN A 205 -6.54 22.08 -22.97
C ASN A 205 -6.95 23.44 -23.58
N GLY A 206 -6.45 24.55 -23.06
CA GLY A 206 -6.75 25.89 -23.56
C GLY A 206 -5.76 26.46 -24.60
N LYS A 207 -4.76 25.68 -25.02
CA LYS A 207 -3.76 26.12 -26.01
C LYS A 207 -3.72 25.16 -27.18
N GLU A 208 -4.70 25.28 -28.09
CA GLU A 208 -4.56 24.97 -29.52
C GLU A 208 -5.92 25.14 -30.20
N GLN A 209 -6.26 26.37 -30.53
CA GLN A 209 -7.01 26.66 -31.74
C GLN A 209 -6.02 27.30 -32.70
N PRO A 210 -5.68 26.68 -33.85
CA PRO A 210 -5.04 27.40 -34.92
C PRO A 210 -6.08 28.33 -35.54
N GLU A 211 -5.75 29.64 -35.60
CA GLU A 211 -6.53 30.60 -36.38
C GLU A 211 -6.66 30.13 -37.82
N PRO A 212 -7.85 30.28 -38.44
CA PRO A 212 -7.99 30.04 -39.87
C PRO A 212 -7.24 31.16 -40.60
N SER A 213 -6.15 30.78 -41.32
CA SER A 213 -5.51 31.66 -42.27
C SER A 213 -6.52 32.06 -43.36
N ALA A 214 -6.92 33.31 -43.37
CA ALA A 214 -7.56 33.95 -44.50
C ALA A 214 -6.55 34.13 -45.63
N GLY A 215 -6.85 33.62 -46.83
CA GLY A 215 -6.15 33.79 -48.08
C GLY A 215 -6.99 33.29 -49.22
#